data_3f35f3759f73975dd7f8eeefec39381b
#
_entry.id   3f35f3759f73975dd7f8eeefec39381b
#
_cell.length_a   1.000
_cell.length_b   1.000
_cell.length_c   1.000
_cell.angle_alpha   90.00
_cell.angle_beta   90.00
_cell.angle_gamma   90.00
#
_symmetry.space_group_name_H-M   'P 1'
#
loop_
_entity.id
_entity.type
_entity.pdbx_description
1 polymer ?
#
loop_
_entity_poly.entity_id
_entity_poly.type
_entity_poly.pdbx_seq_one_letter_code
_entity_poly.pdbx_strand_id
1 'polypeptide(L)'
;MPYSMYQIEQFLFNNDLFSNRQIRFIIEITKDTIPIGCIDIYDFDPIHFRAGIGILIQKEYRKQGYAKESVQLLLNYCFNILMLKQVYCLIDSLNLDSLNLFKNIGFKQCGYRKEWIRTPDGFIDEIEFQFINENF
;
A
#
# COMPACT_ATOMS: atom_id res chain seq x y z
N MET A 1 11.80 -19.41 -4.62
CA MET A 1 10.79 -18.60 -4.05
C MET A 1 10.45 -17.40 -4.90
N PRO A 2 9.24 -17.12 -5.06
CA PRO A 2 8.79 -16.09 -5.99
C PRO A 2 9.21 -14.67 -5.67
N TYR A 3 9.73 -14.42 -4.49
CA TYR A 3 10.00 -13.04 -4.08
C TYR A 3 11.02 -12.31 -4.93
N SER A 4 12.07 -13.01 -5.34
CA SER A 4 13.07 -12.41 -6.21
C SER A 4 12.52 -12.09 -7.61
N MET A 5 11.31 -12.51 -7.90
CA MET A 5 10.67 -12.26 -9.18
C MET A 5 9.88 -10.96 -9.22
N TYR A 6 9.80 -10.25 -8.10
CA TYR A 6 9.12 -8.98 -8.08
C TYR A 6 10.00 -7.83 -8.47
N GLN A 7 9.35 -6.88 -9.08
CA GLN A 7 9.96 -5.63 -9.42
C GLN A 7 8.92 -4.54 -9.27
N ILE A 8 9.29 -3.45 -8.62
CA ILE A 8 8.43 -2.29 -8.49
C ILE A 8 9.01 -1.20 -9.40
N GLU A 9 8.23 -0.79 -10.37
CA GLU A 9 8.64 0.26 -11.30
C GLU A 9 7.81 1.51 -11.09
N GLN A 10 8.49 2.64 -11.08
CA GLN A 10 7.87 3.93 -10.94
C GLN A 10 7.18 4.34 -12.23
N PHE A 11 5.98 4.90 -12.15
CA PHE A 11 5.35 5.56 -13.28
C PHE A 11 6.20 6.74 -13.72
N LEU A 12 6.31 6.93 -15.02
CA LEU A 12 7.26 7.88 -15.58
C LEU A 12 6.76 9.32 -15.66
N PHE A 13 5.49 9.56 -15.43
CA PHE A 13 4.94 10.91 -15.61
C PHE A 13 4.90 11.68 -14.31
N ASN A 14 5.56 12.82 -14.27
CA ASN A 14 5.42 13.75 -13.16
C ASN A 14 5.51 13.10 -11.80
N ASN A 15 6.48 12.20 -11.66
CA ASN A 15 6.63 11.43 -10.45
C ASN A 15 7.54 12.12 -9.45
N ASP A 16 7.43 13.44 -9.36
CA ASP A 16 8.04 14.18 -8.29
C ASP A 16 7.15 14.06 -7.07
N LEU A 17 7.54 13.18 -6.15
CA LEU A 17 6.78 12.90 -4.95
C LEU A 17 6.59 14.15 -4.09
N PHE A 18 7.59 15.03 -4.06
CA PHE A 18 7.51 16.24 -3.25
C PHE A 18 6.52 17.26 -3.83
N SER A 19 6.39 17.32 -5.15
CA SER A 19 5.44 18.22 -5.79
C SER A 19 4.04 17.65 -5.84
N ASN A 20 3.90 16.39 -6.24
CA ASN A 20 2.61 15.77 -6.48
C ASN A 20 2.03 15.10 -5.25
N ARG A 21 2.83 14.86 -4.22
CA ARG A 21 2.44 14.19 -2.98
C ARG A 21 1.95 12.77 -3.20
N GLN A 22 2.21 12.20 -4.35
CA GLN A 22 1.81 10.83 -4.67
C GLN A 22 2.73 10.25 -5.73
N ILE A 23 2.82 8.92 -5.72
CA ILE A 23 3.58 8.17 -6.72
C ILE A 23 2.96 6.79 -6.85
N ARG A 24 2.91 6.28 -8.06
CA ARG A 24 2.44 4.91 -8.32
C ARG A 24 3.56 4.08 -8.89
N PHE A 25 3.70 2.88 -8.34
CA PHE A 25 4.62 1.87 -8.85
C PHE A 25 3.82 0.75 -9.49
N ILE A 26 4.28 0.27 -10.64
CA ILE A 26 3.72 -0.91 -11.28
C ILE A 26 4.40 -2.14 -10.69
N ILE A 27 3.61 -3.11 -10.30
CA ILE A 27 4.11 -4.39 -9.78
C ILE A 27 4.20 -5.36 -10.94
N GLU A 28 5.39 -5.91 -11.16
CA GLU A 28 5.62 -6.87 -12.23
C GLU A 28 6.24 -8.14 -11.68
N ILE A 29 5.91 -9.26 -12.33
CA ILE A 29 6.68 -10.50 -12.12
C ILE A 29 7.95 -10.35 -12.92
N THR A 30 9.10 -10.28 -12.23
CA THR A 30 10.39 -9.97 -12.83
C THR A 30 10.73 -10.88 -14.00
N LYS A 31 10.45 -12.16 -13.86
CA LYS A 31 10.78 -13.17 -14.87
C LYS A 31 10.13 -12.90 -16.22
N ASP A 32 8.86 -12.49 -16.20
CA ASP A 32 8.07 -12.35 -17.42
C ASP A 32 7.76 -10.90 -17.76
N THR A 33 8.17 -9.97 -16.92
CA THR A 33 7.84 -8.53 -17.03
C THR A 33 6.35 -8.28 -17.22
N ILE A 34 5.52 -9.16 -16.66
CA ILE A 34 4.07 -9.05 -16.73
C ILE A 34 3.59 -8.15 -15.61
N PRO A 35 2.89 -7.06 -15.92
CA PRO A 35 2.30 -6.23 -14.87
C PRO A 35 1.13 -6.95 -14.22
N ILE A 36 1.14 -7.03 -12.90
CA ILE A 36 0.10 -7.74 -12.14
C ILE A 36 -0.67 -6.84 -11.20
N GLY A 37 -0.26 -5.58 -11.07
CA GLY A 37 -0.94 -4.65 -10.19
C GLY A 37 -0.18 -3.36 -10.02
N CYS A 38 -0.58 -2.59 -9.03
CA CYS A 38 0.10 -1.36 -8.69
C CYS A 38 0.09 -1.14 -7.19
N ILE A 39 1.05 -0.36 -6.71
CA ILE A 39 1.15 0.03 -5.32
C ILE A 39 1.45 1.53 -5.28
N ASP A 40 0.72 2.24 -4.43
CA ASP A 40 0.72 3.69 -4.42
C ASP A 40 1.21 4.24 -3.08
N ILE A 41 1.91 5.36 -3.15
CA ILE A 41 2.11 6.27 -2.03
C ILE A 41 1.25 7.49 -2.34
N TYR A 42 0.44 7.93 -1.39
CA TYR A 42 -0.40 9.12 -1.55
C TYR A 42 -0.36 9.97 -0.28
N ASP A 43 -0.81 11.21 -0.41
CA ASP A 43 -0.82 12.18 0.69
C ASP A 43 0.53 12.22 1.43
N PHE A 44 1.61 12.18 0.66
CA PHE A 44 2.95 12.27 1.21
C PHE A 44 3.15 13.61 1.93
N ASP A 45 3.52 13.53 3.19
CA ASP A 45 3.72 14.69 4.05
C ASP A 45 5.17 14.73 4.55
N PRO A 46 6.01 15.53 3.90
CA PRO A 46 7.43 15.61 4.30
C PRO A 46 7.63 16.39 5.59
N ILE A 47 6.63 17.13 6.05
CA ILE A 47 6.73 17.88 7.30
C ILE A 47 6.51 16.96 8.48
N HIS A 48 5.53 16.07 8.39
CA HIS A 48 5.19 15.14 9.47
C HIS A 48 5.74 13.73 9.24
N PHE A 49 6.50 13.53 8.14
CA PHE A 49 7.15 12.25 7.82
C PHE A 49 6.16 11.10 7.77
N ARG A 50 5.08 11.26 7.03
CA ARG A 50 4.07 10.22 6.87
C ARG A 50 3.51 10.19 5.46
N ALA A 51 2.92 9.05 5.11
CA ALA A 51 2.22 8.89 3.83
C ALA A 51 1.19 7.78 3.93
N GLY A 52 0.19 7.86 3.07
CA GLY A 52 -0.75 6.77 2.85
C GLY A 52 -0.22 5.81 1.81
N ILE A 53 -0.59 4.55 1.91
CA ILE A 53 -0.26 3.55 0.91
C ILE A 53 -1.50 2.77 0.51
N GLY A 54 -1.51 2.30 -0.73
CA GLY A 54 -2.58 1.46 -1.26
C GLY A 54 -2.02 0.46 -2.23
N ILE A 55 -2.71 -0.67 -2.40
CA ILE A 55 -2.26 -1.73 -3.29
C ILE A 55 -3.44 -2.34 -4.03
N LEU A 56 -3.20 -2.69 -5.28
CA LEU A 56 -4.17 -3.42 -6.10
C LEU A 56 -3.43 -4.49 -6.87
N ILE A 57 -3.82 -5.74 -6.68
CA ILE A 57 -3.32 -6.89 -7.44
C ILE A 57 -4.46 -7.40 -8.32
N GLN A 58 -4.17 -7.68 -9.57
CA GLN A 58 -5.14 -8.28 -10.48
C GLN A 58 -5.62 -9.62 -9.94
N LYS A 59 -6.89 -9.91 -10.16
CA LYS A 59 -7.57 -11.05 -9.55
C LYS A 59 -6.84 -12.38 -9.76
N GLU A 60 -6.33 -12.62 -10.97
CA GLU A 60 -5.67 -13.90 -11.30
C GLU A 60 -4.35 -14.10 -10.55
N TYR A 61 -3.79 -13.06 -9.98
CA TYR A 61 -2.51 -13.13 -9.28
C TYR A 61 -2.64 -13.02 -7.77
N ARG A 62 -3.87 -13.02 -7.26
CA ARG A 62 -4.10 -12.92 -5.82
C ARG A 62 -3.82 -14.24 -5.10
N LYS A 63 -3.61 -14.16 -3.78
CA LYS A 63 -3.37 -15.31 -2.90
C LYS A 63 -2.11 -16.10 -3.24
N GLN A 64 -1.11 -15.43 -3.80
CA GLN A 64 0.17 -16.04 -4.16
C GLN A 64 1.35 -15.37 -3.45
N GLY A 65 1.08 -14.48 -2.49
CA GLY A 65 2.12 -13.80 -1.74
C GLY A 65 2.61 -12.51 -2.38
N TYR A 66 2.10 -12.14 -3.54
CA TYR A 66 2.57 -10.97 -4.26
C TYR A 66 2.27 -9.66 -3.53
N ALA A 67 1.07 -9.54 -2.97
CA ALA A 67 0.68 -8.34 -2.25
C ALA A 67 1.56 -8.12 -1.01
N LYS A 68 1.79 -9.18 -0.26
CA LYS A 68 2.60 -9.10 0.96
C LYS A 68 4.01 -8.64 0.64
N GLU A 69 4.63 -9.24 -0.37
CA GLU A 69 5.98 -8.85 -0.75
C GLU A 69 6.05 -7.42 -1.25
N SER A 70 5.08 -7.02 -2.06
CA SER A 70 5.03 -5.65 -2.58
C SER A 70 4.92 -4.62 -1.46
N VAL A 71 4.06 -4.87 -0.49
CA VAL A 71 3.92 -3.97 0.66
C VAL A 71 5.21 -3.94 1.48
N GLN A 72 5.86 -5.09 1.70
CA GLN A 72 7.12 -5.13 2.43
C GLN A 72 8.23 -4.36 1.72
N LEU A 73 8.30 -4.46 0.40
CA LEU A 73 9.25 -3.67 -0.39
C LEU A 73 8.95 -2.17 -0.28
N LEU A 74 7.68 -1.81 -0.34
CA LEU A 74 7.29 -0.41 -0.22
C LEU A 74 7.60 0.14 1.17
N LEU A 75 7.37 -0.64 2.22
CA LEU A 75 7.72 -0.24 3.59
C LEU A 75 9.22 0.02 3.70
N ASN A 76 10.04 -0.83 3.11
CA ASN A 76 11.47 -0.62 3.10
C ASN A 76 11.83 0.69 2.40
N TYR A 77 11.19 0.97 1.27
CA TYR A 77 11.39 2.22 0.55
C TYR A 77 10.96 3.42 1.41
N CYS A 78 9.79 3.36 2.01
CA CYS A 78 9.27 4.45 2.83
C CYS A 78 10.16 4.73 4.06
N PHE A 79 10.65 3.70 4.70
CA PHE A 79 11.38 3.86 5.95
C PHE A 79 12.88 4.10 5.75
N ASN A 80 13.48 3.50 4.73
CA ASN A 80 14.92 3.55 4.53
C ASN A 80 15.37 4.53 3.45
N ILE A 81 14.50 4.84 2.49
CA ILE A 81 14.83 5.80 1.42
C ILE A 81 14.14 7.14 1.69
N LEU A 82 12.83 7.12 1.92
CA LEU A 82 12.09 8.36 2.21
C LEU A 82 12.22 8.80 3.66
N MET A 83 12.73 7.93 4.52
CA MET A 83 12.96 8.23 5.94
C MET A 83 11.67 8.65 6.66
N LEU A 84 10.57 7.99 6.38
CA LEU A 84 9.30 8.30 7.01
C LEU A 84 9.22 7.74 8.42
N LYS A 85 8.46 8.43 9.27
CA LYS A 85 8.13 7.95 10.62
C LYS A 85 7.06 6.88 10.57
N GLN A 86 6.08 7.02 9.68
CA GLN A 86 4.97 6.07 9.61
C GLN A 86 4.28 6.10 8.25
N VAL A 87 3.56 5.04 7.98
CA VAL A 87 2.63 4.96 6.86
C VAL A 87 1.28 4.47 7.38
N TYR A 88 0.24 4.74 6.63
CA TYR A 88 -1.11 4.31 6.97
C TYR A 88 -1.85 3.83 5.73
N CYS A 89 -2.93 3.11 5.93
CA CYS A 89 -3.81 2.70 4.84
C CYS A 89 -5.26 2.71 5.30
N LEU A 90 -6.15 2.88 4.32
CA LEU A 90 -7.59 2.92 4.53
C LEU A 90 -8.20 1.72 3.82
N ILE A 91 -8.96 0.91 4.54
CA ILE A 91 -9.50 -0.33 4.01
C ILE A 91 -11.00 -0.37 4.31
N ASP A 92 -11.81 -0.67 3.29
CA ASP A 92 -13.24 -0.84 3.56
C ASP A 92 -13.45 -2.12 4.40
N SER A 93 -14.47 -2.06 5.25
CA SER A 93 -14.71 -3.09 6.26
C SER A 93 -15.06 -4.45 5.69
N LEU A 94 -15.43 -4.54 4.42
CA LEU A 94 -15.78 -5.79 3.77
C LEU A 94 -14.59 -6.44 3.05
N ASN A 95 -13.49 -5.72 2.90
CA ASN A 95 -12.31 -6.24 2.23
C ASN A 95 -11.46 -7.05 3.20
N LEU A 96 -11.92 -8.27 3.49
CA LEU A 96 -11.27 -9.14 4.47
C LEU A 96 -9.84 -9.52 4.08
N ASP A 97 -9.59 -9.70 2.78
CA ASP A 97 -8.26 -10.04 2.31
C ASP A 97 -7.24 -8.95 2.64
N SER A 98 -7.60 -7.69 2.38
CA SER A 98 -6.73 -6.57 2.71
C SER A 98 -6.57 -6.39 4.21
N LEU A 99 -7.66 -6.53 4.98
CA LEU A 99 -7.58 -6.43 6.44
C LEU A 99 -6.58 -7.46 6.99
N ASN A 100 -6.67 -8.70 6.53
CA ASN A 100 -5.77 -9.75 6.96
C ASN A 100 -4.33 -9.51 6.50
N LEU A 101 -4.17 -9.06 5.26
CA LEU A 101 -2.85 -8.77 4.70
C LEU A 101 -2.10 -7.76 5.56
N PHE A 102 -2.72 -6.61 5.82
CA PHE A 102 -2.05 -5.53 6.55
C PHE A 102 -1.83 -5.88 8.02
N LYS A 103 -2.77 -6.58 8.65
CA LYS A 103 -2.56 -7.08 10.01
C LYS A 103 -1.38 -8.05 10.08
N ASN A 104 -1.27 -8.97 9.13
CA ASN A 104 -0.19 -9.95 9.11
C ASN A 104 1.18 -9.32 8.88
N ILE A 105 1.23 -8.21 8.16
CA ILE A 105 2.48 -7.48 7.94
C ILE A 105 2.90 -6.74 9.21
N GLY A 106 1.94 -6.36 10.05
CA GLY A 106 2.23 -5.67 11.30
C GLY A 106 1.56 -4.33 11.46
N PHE A 107 0.68 -3.96 10.53
CA PHE A 107 -0.14 -2.76 10.70
C PHE A 107 -1.11 -2.93 11.85
N LYS A 108 -1.38 -1.85 12.56
CA LYS A 108 -2.31 -1.84 13.69
C LYS A 108 -3.45 -0.90 13.41
N GLN A 109 -4.65 -1.33 13.79
CA GLN A 109 -5.83 -0.51 13.64
C GLN A 109 -5.71 0.73 14.51
N CYS A 110 -5.94 1.89 13.91
CA CYS A 110 -5.86 3.18 14.61
C CYS A 110 -7.10 4.03 14.44
N GLY A 111 -8.02 3.65 13.56
CA GLY A 111 -9.24 4.42 13.37
C GLY A 111 -10.36 3.59 12.76
N TYR A 112 -11.57 4.10 12.89
CA TYR A 112 -12.76 3.45 12.40
C TYR A 112 -13.81 4.51 12.07
N ARG A 113 -14.34 4.49 10.84
CA ARG A 113 -15.35 5.44 10.40
C ARG A 113 -16.58 4.68 9.96
N LYS A 114 -17.70 4.91 10.64
CA LYS A 114 -18.95 4.25 10.32
C LYS A 114 -19.62 4.88 9.11
N GLU A 115 -20.22 4.03 8.27
CA GLU A 115 -21.04 4.44 7.14
C GLU A 115 -20.31 5.45 6.26
N TRP A 116 -19.04 5.19 6.00
CA TRP A 116 -18.14 6.13 5.35
C TRP A 116 -18.10 5.98 3.84
N ILE A 117 -18.36 4.76 3.34
CA ILE A 117 -18.24 4.44 1.92
C ILE A 117 -19.60 4.01 1.38
N ARG A 118 -20.03 4.68 0.33
CA ARG A 118 -21.29 4.34 -0.33
C ARG A 118 -21.09 3.17 -1.30
N THR A 119 -21.95 2.16 -1.18
CA THR A 119 -21.99 1.01 -2.10
C THR A 119 -23.41 0.87 -2.67
N PRO A 120 -23.59 0.04 -3.70
CA PRO A 120 -24.95 -0.22 -4.21
C PRO A 120 -25.90 -0.79 -3.17
N ASP A 121 -25.35 -1.46 -2.15
CA ASP A 121 -26.17 -2.11 -1.10
C ASP A 121 -26.25 -1.28 0.18
N GLY A 122 -25.78 -0.06 0.14
CA GLY A 122 -25.80 0.84 1.30
C GLY A 122 -24.43 1.33 1.67
N PHE A 123 -24.29 1.84 2.87
CA PHE A 123 -23.02 2.38 3.35
C PHE A 123 -22.28 1.34 4.17
N ILE A 124 -20.95 1.29 3.97
CA ILE A 124 -20.08 0.41 4.74
C ILE A 124 -19.04 1.26 5.46
N ASP A 125 -18.39 0.62 6.43
CA ASP A 125 -17.41 1.30 7.27
C ASP A 125 -16.02 1.29 6.63
N GLU A 126 -15.17 2.21 7.08
CA GLU A 126 -13.78 2.26 6.67
C GLU A 126 -12.90 2.13 7.90
N ILE A 127 -11.88 1.28 7.79
CA ILE A 127 -10.95 1.02 8.88
C ILE A 127 -9.59 1.58 8.52
N GLU A 128 -8.98 2.27 9.46
CA GLU A 128 -7.67 2.88 9.27
C GLU A 128 -6.62 2.09 10.03
N PHE A 129 -5.52 1.77 9.36
CA PHE A 129 -4.37 1.08 9.94
C PHE A 129 -3.12 1.93 9.79
N GLN A 130 -2.22 1.82 10.74
CA GLN A 130 -0.92 2.49 10.67
C GLN A 130 0.21 1.53 10.98
N PHE A 131 1.38 1.84 10.45
CA PHE A 131 2.62 1.13 10.73
C PHE A 131 3.68 2.16 11.09
N ILE A 132 4.12 2.14 12.33
CA ILE A 132 5.09 3.10 12.85
C ILE A 132 6.49 2.51 12.76
N ASN A 133 7.42 3.29 12.23
CA ASN A 133 8.82 2.89 12.18
C ASN A 133 9.43 3.06 13.57
N GLU A 134 9.62 1.96 14.27
CA GLU A 134 10.16 1.99 15.63
C GLU A 134 11.64 2.40 15.67
N ASN A 135 12.32 2.34 14.53
CA ASN A 135 13.74 2.70 14.42
C ASN A 135 13.96 4.12 13.91
N PHE A 136 12.93 4.91 13.87
CA PHE A 136 13.02 6.29 13.38
C PHE A 136 13.87 7.17 14.31
#